data_b95c2fc0e449ed31d5d21b3412130f50
#
_entry.id   b95c2fc0e449ed31d5d21b3412130f50
#
_cell.length_a   1.000
_cell.length_b   1.000
_cell.length_c   1.000
_cell.angle_alpha   90.00
_cell.angle_beta   90.00
_cell.angle_gamma   90.00
#
_symmetry.space_group_name_H-M   'P 1'
#
loop_
_entity.id
_entity.type
_entity.pdbx_description
1 polymer ?
#
loop_
_entity_poly.entity_id
_entity_poly.type
_entity_poly.pdbx_seq_one_letter_code
_entity_poly.pdbx_strand_id
1 'polypeptide(L)'
;MRIVIALGGNALLRRGQALSASNQLDNIKRVAVQLARVAQKHQMVLTHGNGPQVGLLALQSAAYTEVETYPLDVLGAQTEGMIGYLLEQELANLLPATSTVTTLLTRVEVDPLDAAFQHPTKPIGPVYTQQQAELGVKERNWSIAPDGKGFRRVVASPQPLRVIGLEPIRWLMAHGALVIAAGGGGIPVAASPGSRALHGVEAVIDKDLCAGLLAHALAADCLIIATDVAAVYTDWGLPSQQALGKVSPKDLAKHTFPAGSMGPKVAAACRFVNETGKRAVIGSLDDIEAMLTEGDGGAGTQVYPDTNE
;
A
#
# COMPACT_ATOMS: atom_id res chain seq x y z
N MET A 1 -7.65 -19.53 6.60
CA MET A 1 -7.56 -18.20 7.24
C MET A 1 -7.99 -17.14 6.25
N ARG A 2 -8.47 -16.01 6.75
CA ARG A 2 -8.70 -14.79 5.97
C ARG A 2 -7.50 -13.88 6.11
N ILE A 3 -6.90 -13.49 4.99
CA ILE A 3 -5.62 -12.76 4.97
C ILE A 3 -5.78 -11.48 4.13
N VAL A 4 -5.25 -10.38 4.63
CA VAL A 4 -5.04 -9.18 3.81
C VAL A 4 -3.56 -9.03 3.55
N ILE A 5 -3.18 -8.88 2.26
CA ILE A 5 -1.80 -8.71 1.83
C ILE A 5 -1.63 -7.34 1.19
N ALA A 6 -0.75 -6.52 1.77
CA ALA A 6 -0.36 -5.23 1.23
C ALA A 6 0.97 -5.35 0.47
N LEU A 7 0.94 -5.23 -0.86
CA LEU A 7 2.14 -5.25 -1.70
C LEU A 7 2.84 -3.90 -1.70
N GLY A 8 4.12 -3.88 -1.36
CA GLY A 8 4.99 -2.71 -1.47
C GLY A 8 5.14 -2.22 -2.92
N GLY A 9 5.52 -0.95 -3.10
CA GLY A 9 5.76 -0.39 -4.44
C GLY A 9 6.82 -1.15 -5.25
N ASN A 10 7.78 -1.77 -4.58
CA ASN A 10 8.82 -2.59 -5.22
C ASN A 10 8.29 -3.93 -5.76
N ALA A 11 7.07 -4.35 -5.40
CA ALA A 11 6.36 -5.44 -6.08
C ALA A 11 6.04 -5.10 -7.54
N LEU A 12 5.90 -3.83 -7.83
CA LEU A 12 5.52 -3.30 -9.14
C LEU A 12 6.71 -2.69 -9.88
N LEU A 13 7.64 -2.08 -9.14
CA LEU A 13 8.80 -1.41 -9.70
C LEU A 13 9.96 -1.45 -8.71
N ARG A 14 11.05 -2.13 -9.05
CA ARG A 14 12.26 -2.17 -8.23
C ARG A 14 13.04 -0.85 -8.31
N ARG A 15 13.80 -0.56 -7.28
CA ARG A 15 14.66 0.63 -7.27
C ARG A 15 15.59 0.65 -8.48
N GLY A 16 15.63 1.77 -9.18
CA GLY A 16 16.47 1.96 -10.36
C GLY A 16 15.91 1.42 -11.68
N GLN A 17 14.78 0.70 -11.66
CA GLN A 17 14.10 0.31 -12.89
C GLN A 17 13.33 1.48 -13.51
N ALA A 18 13.31 1.54 -14.85
CA ALA A 18 12.45 2.44 -15.57
C ALA A 18 10.98 2.08 -15.36
N LEU A 19 10.11 3.08 -15.20
CA LEU A 19 8.66 2.92 -15.01
C LEU A 19 7.97 2.57 -16.34
N SER A 20 8.38 1.45 -16.96
CA SER A 20 7.78 0.91 -18.18
C SER A 20 6.73 -0.16 -17.85
N ALA A 21 5.78 -0.36 -18.76
CA ALA A 21 4.77 -1.41 -18.63
C ALA A 21 5.40 -2.81 -18.55
N SER A 22 6.49 -3.06 -19.33
CA SER A 22 7.20 -4.34 -19.31
C SER A 22 7.83 -4.63 -17.95
N ASN A 23 8.56 -3.68 -17.38
CA ASN A 23 9.16 -3.86 -16.04
C ASN A 23 8.10 -4.11 -14.96
N GLN A 24 6.97 -3.41 -15.03
CA GLN A 24 5.87 -3.62 -14.08
C GLN A 24 5.27 -5.02 -14.24
N LEU A 25 5.01 -5.47 -15.47
CA LEU A 25 4.47 -6.80 -15.75
C LEU A 25 5.42 -7.91 -15.27
N ASP A 26 6.72 -7.78 -15.53
CA ASP A 26 7.71 -8.78 -15.10
C ASP A 26 7.80 -8.89 -13.57
N ASN A 27 7.74 -7.77 -12.87
CA ASN A 27 7.71 -7.77 -11.41
C ASN A 27 6.40 -8.39 -10.86
N ILE A 28 5.26 -8.08 -11.47
CA ILE A 28 3.95 -8.65 -11.11
C ILE A 28 3.96 -10.18 -11.33
N LYS A 29 4.44 -10.67 -12.47
CA LYS A 29 4.57 -12.11 -12.75
C LYS A 29 5.33 -12.84 -11.64
N ARG A 30 6.42 -12.24 -11.17
CA ARG A 30 7.22 -12.83 -10.10
C ARG A 30 6.46 -12.94 -8.78
N VAL A 31 5.80 -11.88 -8.34
CA VAL A 31 5.06 -11.89 -7.08
C VAL A 31 3.78 -12.73 -7.17
N ALA A 32 3.14 -12.77 -8.34
CA ALA A 32 1.94 -13.56 -8.57
C ALA A 32 2.12 -15.06 -8.29
N VAL A 33 3.33 -15.62 -8.49
CA VAL A 33 3.64 -17.00 -8.14
C VAL A 33 3.48 -17.27 -6.65
N GLN A 34 3.97 -16.38 -5.79
CA GLN A 34 3.81 -16.49 -4.33
C GLN A 34 2.34 -16.31 -3.92
N LEU A 35 1.69 -15.31 -4.48
CA LEU A 35 0.29 -15.02 -4.19
C LEU A 35 -0.65 -16.15 -4.59
N ALA A 36 -0.43 -16.77 -5.75
CA ALA A 36 -1.23 -17.90 -6.21
C ALA A 36 -1.14 -19.12 -5.25
N ARG A 37 0.04 -19.40 -4.69
CA ARG A 37 0.21 -20.47 -3.68
C ARG A 37 -0.58 -20.19 -2.40
N VAL A 38 -0.58 -18.92 -1.95
CA VAL A 38 -1.34 -18.50 -0.77
C VAL A 38 -2.84 -18.56 -1.05
N ALA A 39 -3.29 -18.07 -2.21
CA ALA A 39 -4.69 -18.03 -2.60
C ALA A 39 -5.36 -19.41 -2.68
N GLN A 40 -4.59 -20.45 -3.05
CA GLN A 40 -5.09 -21.83 -3.08
C GLN A 40 -5.42 -22.42 -1.68
N LYS A 41 -4.85 -21.83 -0.62
CA LYS A 41 -4.97 -22.34 0.76
C LYS A 41 -5.80 -21.44 1.67
N HIS A 42 -5.99 -20.18 1.28
CA HIS A 42 -6.53 -19.12 2.15
C HIS A 42 -7.48 -18.19 1.40
N GLN A 43 -8.44 -17.62 2.11
CA GLN A 43 -9.21 -16.47 1.62
C GLN A 43 -8.30 -15.22 1.62
N MET A 44 -8.15 -14.58 0.48
CA MET A 44 -7.19 -13.49 0.33
C MET A 44 -7.84 -12.22 -0.24
N VAL A 45 -7.53 -11.09 0.40
CA VAL A 45 -7.70 -9.77 -0.20
C VAL A 45 -6.31 -9.17 -0.41
N LEU A 46 -6.09 -8.65 -1.60
CA LEU A 46 -4.83 -8.06 -2.02
C LEU A 46 -5.00 -6.56 -2.17
N THR A 47 -4.07 -5.78 -1.63
CA THR A 47 -3.90 -4.37 -1.96
C THR A 47 -2.48 -4.10 -2.44
N HIS A 48 -2.26 -3.02 -3.18
CA HIS A 48 -0.98 -2.69 -3.79
C HIS A 48 -0.65 -1.21 -3.65
N GLY A 49 0.63 -0.85 -3.75
CA GLY A 49 1.06 0.54 -3.86
C GLY A 49 0.88 1.08 -5.28
N ASN A 50 0.94 2.40 -5.44
CA ASN A 50 0.83 3.08 -6.74
C ASN A 50 1.70 4.35 -6.85
N GLY A 51 2.51 4.67 -5.86
CA GLY A 51 3.22 5.96 -5.78
C GLY A 51 3.98 6.37 -7.05
N PRO A 52 4.82 5.50 -7.66
CA PRO A 52 5.47 5.81 -8.93
C PRO A 52 4.46 6.01 -10.08
N GLN A 53 3.43 5.18 -10.14
CA GLN A 53 2.44 5.16 -11.23
C GLN A 53 1.53 6.39 -11.21
N VAL A 54 0.99 6.78 -10.07
CA VAL A 54 0.13 7.98 -9.96
C VAL A 54 0.91 9.24 -10.30
N GLY A 55 2.19 9.29 -9.93
CA GLY A 55 3.05 10.41 -10.31
C GLY A 55 3.38 10.44 -11.81
N LEU A 56 3.56 9.28 -12.46
CA LEU A 56 3.72 9.22 -13.92
C LEU A 56 2.45 9.70 -14.63
N LEU A 57 1.28 9.22 -14.21
CA LEU A 57 0.00 9.65 -14.78
C LEU A 57 -0.22 11.15 -14.59
N ALA A 58 0.17 11.71 -13.44
CA ALA A 58 0.11 13.15 -13.21
C ALA A 58 1.02 13.93 -14.19
N LEU A 59 2.21 13.42 -14.52
CA LEU A 59 3.08 14.02 -15.53
C LEU A 59 2.50 13.90 -16.94
N GLN A 60 1.94 12.75 -17.29
CA GLN A 60 1.30 12.52 -18.59
C GLN A 60 0.07 13.42 -18.76
N SER A 61 -0.78 13.53 -17.73
CA SER A 61 -1.92 14.44 -17.74
C SER A 61 -1.49 15.90 -17.89
N ALA A 62 -0.42 16.32 -17.21
CA ALA A 62 0.12 17.67 -17.31
C ALA A 62 0.83 17.97 -18.66
N ALA A 63 1.15 16.96 -19.45
CA ALA A 63 1.76 17.14 -20.78
C ALA A 63 0.71 17.49 -21.86
N TYR A 64 -0.56 17.16 -21.64
CA TYR A 64 -1.66 17.58 -22.52
C TYR A 64 -2.25 18.88 -21.99
N THR A 65 -1.93 19.98 -22.65
CA THR A 65 -2.19 21.34 -22.14
C THR A 65 -3.53 21.95 -22.57
N GLU A 66 -4.32 21.22 -23.36
CA GLU A 66 -5.62 21.69 -23.86
C GLU A 66 -6.71 21.66 -22.78
N VAL A 67 -6.48 20.89 -21.71
CA VAL A 67 -7.42 20.75 -20.58
C VAL A 67 -6.66 20.78 -19.26
N GLU A 68 -7.39 21.00 -18.16
CA GLU A 68 -6.82 20.91 -16.81
C GLU A 68 -6.31 19.49 -16.49
N THR A 69 -5.24 19.43 -15.70
CA THR A 69 -4.69 18.16 -15.20
C THR A 69 -5.74 17.44 -14.35
N TYR A 70 -5.89 16.13 -14.56
CA TYR A 70 -6.79 15.33 -13.74
C TYR A 70 -6.37 15.33 -12.27
N PRO A 71 -7.35 15.43 -11.35
CA PRO A 71 -7.07 15.43 -9.92
C PRO A 71 -6.58 14.07 -9.43
N LEU A 72 -5.89 14.05 -8.27
CA LEU A 72 -5.20 12.86 -7.76
C LEU A 72 -6.14 11.69 -7.44
N ASP A 73 -7.38 11.94 -7.04
CA ASP A 73 -8.39 10.90 -6.83
C ASP A 73 -8.72 10.15 -8.13
N VAL A 74 -8.89 10.88 -9.25
CA VAL A 74 -9.11 10.28 -10.57
C VAL A 74 -7.86 9.54 -11.05
N LEU A 75 -6.67 10.13 -10.90
CA LEU A 75 -5.41 9.44 -11.22
C LEU A 75 -5.18 8.21 -10.33
N GLY A 76 -5.61 8.28 -9.07
CA GLY A 76 -5.65 7.14 -8.15
C GLY A 76 -6.52 6.01 -8.67
N ALA A 77 -7.74 6.32 -9.12
CA ALA A 77 -8.65 5.35 -9.73
C ALA A 77 -8.06 4.71 -11.00
N GLN A 78 -7.39 5.49 -11.85
CA GLN A 78 -6.69 4.97 -13.05
C GLN A 78 -5.59 3.99 -12.64
N THR A 79 -4.82 4.27 -11.58
CA THR A 79 -3.77 3.36 -11.10
C THR A 79 -4.35 2.08 -10.49
N GLU A 80 -5.48 2.14 -9.79
CA GLU A 80 -6.18 0.94 -9.31
C GLU A 80 -6.57 0.02 -10.46
N GLY A 81 -7.18 0.57 -11.51
CA GLY A 81 -7.55 -0.20 -12.69
C GLY A 81 -6.34 -0.78 -13.43
N MET A 82 -5.31 0.03 -13.67
CA MET A 82 -4.12 -0.40 -14.40
C MET A 82 -3.35 -1.51 -13.67
N ILE A 83 -3.08 -1.35 -12.39
CA ILE A 83 -2.31 -2.31 -11.60
C ILE A 83 -3.18 -3.52 -11.28
N GLY A 84 -4.43 -3.29 -10.90
CA GLY A 84 -5.39 -4.35 -10.62
C GLY A 84 -5.59 -5.28 -11.80
N TYR A 85 -5.75 -4.74 -13.01
CA TYR A 85 -5.82 -5.52 -14.26
C TYR A 85 -4.61 -6.45 -14.42
N LEU A 86 -3.39 -5.92 -14.26
CA LEU A 86 -2.18 -6.73 -14.44
C LEU A 86 -2.07 -7.83 -13.37
N LEU A 87 -2.39 -7.54 -12.11
CA LEU A 87 -2.41 -8.53 -11.02
C LEU A 87 -3.48 -9.59 -11.25
N GLU A 88 -4.69 -9.19 -11.63
CA GLU A 88 -5.82 -10.07 -11.91
C GLU A 88 -5.48 -11.03 -13.04
N GLN A 89 -4.94 -10.52 -14.15
CA GLN A 89 -4.55 -11.31 -15.32
C GLN A 89 -3.46 -12.35 -14.96
N GLU A 90 -2.41 -11.94 -14.24
CA GLU A 90 -1.31 -12.86 -13.93
C GLU A 90 -1.70 -13.88 -12.84
N LEU A 91 -2.57 -13.52 -11.91
CA LEU A 91 -3.12 -14.47 -10.95
C LEU A 91 -4.08 -15.47 -11.62
N ALA A 92 -4.93 -15.01 -12.54
CA ALA A 92 -5.81 -15.89 -13.31
C ALA A 92 -5.03 -16.90 -14.17
N ASN A 93 -3.86 -16.50 -14.71
CA ASN A 93 -2.98 -17.42 -15.45
C ASN A 93 -2.37 -18.54 -14.58
N LEU A 94 -2.28 -18.36 -13.27
CA LEU A 94 -1.62 -19.27 -12.33
C LEU A 94 -2.60 -20.09 -11.48
N LEU A 95 -3.81 -19.60 -11.32
CA LEU A 95 -4.85 -20.25 -10.53
C LEU A 95 -5.69 -21.21 -11.39
N PRO A 96 -6.38 -22.20 -10.78
CA PRO A 96 -7.34 -23.03 -11.50
C PRO A 96 -8.38 -22.19 -12.25
N ALA A 97 -8.83 -22.64 -13.42
CA ALA A 97 -9.82 -21.93 -14.25
C ALA A 97 -11.17 -21.66 -13.54
N THR A 98 -11.44 -22.39 -12.46
CA THR A 98 -12.62 -22.20 -11.60
C THR A 98 -12.44 -21.12 -10.55
N SER A 99 -11.22 -20.60 -10.38
CA SER A 99 -10.93 -19.53 -9.42
C SER A 99 -11.39 -18.18 -9.96
N THR A 100 -12.08 -17.43 -9.14
CA THR A 100 -12.47 -16.06 -9.46
C THR A 100 -11.46 -15.09 -8.85
N VAL A 101 -10.88 -14.25 -9.70
CA VAL A 101 -10.05 -13.11 -9.29
C VAL A 101 -10.75 -11.86 -9.79
N THR A 102 -10.84 -10.82 -8.99
CA THR A 102 -11.50 -9.57 -9.40
C THR A 102 -10.90 -8.35 -8.74
N THR A 103 -10.86 -7.26 -9.50
CA THR A 103 -10.39 -5.95 -9.05
C THR A 103 -11.57 -5.04 -8.80
N LEU A 104 -11.60 -4.39 -7.64
CA LEU A 104 -12.63 -3.42 -7.27
C LEU A 104 -11.99 -2.04 -7.09
N LEU A 105 -12.48 -1.06 -7.83
CA LEU A 105 -12.21 0.35 -7.52
C LEU A 105 -12.79 0.66 -6.15
N THR A 106 -11.95 1.10 -5.23
CA THR A 106 -12.31 1.20 -3.82
C THR A 106 -12.12 2.62 -3.31
N ARG A 107 -13.21 3.29 -2.98
CA ARG A 107 -13.16 4.62 -2.35
C ARG A 107 -12.86 4.46 -0.85
N VAL A 108 -12.04 5.37 -0.34
CA VAL A 108 -11.69 5.42 1.08
C VAL A 108 -11.92 6.83 1.60
N GLU A 109 -12.75 6.93 2.63
CA GLU A 109 -13.09 8.19 3.26
C GLU A 109 -11.95 8.70 4.12
N VAL A 110 -11.71 10.00 4.02
CA VAL A 110 -10.72 10.74 4.81
C VAL A 110 -11.37 11.99 5.42
N ASP A 111 -10.75 12.53 6.47
CA ASP A 111 -11.17 13.80 7.04
C ASP A 111 -10.65 14.96 6.16
N PRO A 112 -11.52 15.81 5.59
CA PRO A 112 -11.08 16.98 4.80
C PRO A 112 -10.32 18.02 5.64
N LEU A 113 -10.37 17.93 6.96
CA LEU A 113 -9.64 18.80 7.89
C LEU A 113 -8.34 18.19 8.40
N ASP A 114 -7.94 16.99 7.89
CA ASP A 114 -6.69 16.37 8.29
C ASP A 114 -5.50 17.31 8.02
N ALA A 115 -4.61 17.43 9.00
CA ALA A 115 -3.41 18.28 8.92
C ALA A 115 -2.50 17.93 7.74
N ALA A 116 -2.58 16.71 7.21
CA ALA A 116 -1.83 16.27 6.05
C ALA A 116 -2.09 17.13 4.81
N PHE A 117 -3.25 17.77 4.67
CA PHE A 117 -3.54 18.67 3.56
C PHE A 117 -2.70 19.96 3.62
N GLN A 118 -2.31 20.38 4.82
CA GLN A 118 -1.43 21.54 5.03
C GLN A 118 0.05 21.15 5.07
N HIS A 119 0.35 19.88 5.36
CA HIS A 119 1.70 19.35 5.49
C HIS A 119 1.90 18.12 4.60
N PRO A 120 2.03 18.29 3.27
CA PRO A 120 2.22 17.18 2.34
C PRO A 120 3.52 16.41 2.62
N THR A 121 3.43 15.07 2.75
CA THR A 121 4.57 14.22 3.08
C THR A 121 4.69 12.98 2.20
N LYS A 122 3.64 12.60 1.44
CA LYS A 122 3.62 11.38 0.65
C LYS A 122 4.35 11.55 -0.67
N PRO A 123 5.51 10.88 -0.88
CA PRO A 123 6.24 11.00 -2.14
C PRO A 123 5.51 10.25 -3.26
N ILE A 124 5.37 10.92 -4.41
CA ILE A 124 4.81 10.36 -5.65
C ILE A 124 5.73 10.64 -6.84
N GLY A 125 5.57 9.88 -7.92
CA GLY A 125 6.32 10.08 -9.16
C GLY A 125 7.80 9.67 -9.08
N PRO A 126 8.60 10.09 -10.06
CA PRO A 126 10.03 9.80 -10.12
C PRO A 126 10.83 10.68 -9.15
N VAL A 127 12.11 10.34 -9.00
CA VAL A 127 13.09 11.20 -8.34
C VAL A 127 13.55 12.27 -9.34
N TYR A 128 13.56 13.52 -8.92
CA TYR A 128 13.94 14.69 -9.68
C TYR A 128 15.32 15.20 -9.28
N THR A 129 16.03 15.82 -10.22
CA THR A 129 17.18 16.68 -9.90
C THR A 129 16.69 17.94 -9.17
N GLN A 130 17.61 18.65 -8.51
CA GLN A 130 17.25 19.91 -7.84
C GLN A 130 16.62 20.91 -8.83
N GLN A 131 17.20 21.09 -10.01
CA GLN A 131 16.66 22.01 -11.02
C GLN A 131 15.25 21.63 -11.49
N GLN A 132 14.98 20.33 -11.70
CA GLN A 132 13.63 19.86 -12.06
C GLN A 132 12.62 20.06 -10.95
N ALA A 133 13.02 19.85 -9.69
CA ALA A 133 12.16 20.05 -8.54
C ALA A 133 11.80 21.52 -8.34
N GLU A 134 12.79 22.43 -8.44
CA GLU A 134 12.58 23.88 -8.38
C GLU A 134 11.63 24.39 -9.48
N LEU A 135 11.77 23.85 -10.70
CA LEU A 135 10.86 24.16 -11.80
C LEU A 135 9.43 23.69 -11.48
N GLY A 136 9.26 22.49 -10.90
CA GLY A 136 7.98 21.96 -10.46
C GLY A 136 7.31 22.84 -9.39
N VAL A 137 8.09 23.36 -8.44
CA VAL A 137 7.58 24.33 -7.43
C VAL A 137 7.11 25.59 -8.12
N LYS A 138 7.94 26.17 -9.00
CA LYS A 138 7.67 27.47 -9.65
C LYS A 138 6.47 27.41 -10.61
N GLU A 139 6.41 26.38 -11.45
CA GLU A 139 5.44 26.33 -12.56
C GLU A 139 4.16 25.55 -12.22
N ARG A 140 4.23 24.63 -11.26
CA ARG A 140 3.15 23.68 -10.95
C ARG A 140 2.73 23.71 -9.49
N ASN A 141 3.27 24.62 -8.68
CA ASN A 141 3.00 24.75 -7.25
C ASN A 141 3.17 23.43 -6.47
N TRP A 142 4.21 22.64 -6.81
CA TRP A 142 4.48 21.40 -6.12
C TRP A 142 5.06 21.62 -4.73
N SER A 143 4.66 20.81 -3.77
CA SER A 143 5.46 20.53 -2.58
C SER A 143 6.49 19.48 -2.91
N ILE A 144 7.74 19.66 -2.45
CA ILE A 144 8.86 18.75 -2.70
C ILE A 144 9.54 18.38 -1.39
N ALA A 145 10.11 17.16 -1.34
CA ALA A 145 10.95 16.71 -0.24
C ALA A 145 12.20 15.99 -0.76
N PRO A 146 13.32 15.98 0.00
CA PRO A 146 14.50 15.19 -0.34
C PRO A 146 14.18 13.69 -0.39
N ASP A 147 14.73 12.97 -1.38
CA ASP A 147 14.66 11.52 -1.48
C ASP A 147 15.97 10.97 -2.04
N GLY A 148 16.79 10.41 -1.18
CA GLY A 148 18.14 9.94 -1.50
C GLY A 148 19.04 11.08 -1.98
N LYS A 149 19.53 11.01 -3.21
CA LYS A 149 20.38 12.05 -3.84
C LYS A 149 19.59 13.10 -4.61
N GLY A 150 18.28 13.06 -4.60
CA GLY A 150 17.40 13.95 -5.35
C GLY A 150 16.20 14.41 -4.54
N PHE A 151 15.14 14.76 -5.25
CA PHE A 151 13.90 15.27 -4.67
C PHE A 151 12.70 14.52 -5.25
N ARG A 152 11.62 14.46 -4.50
CA ARG A 152 10.32 13.98 -5.01
C ARG A 152 9.22 14.99 -4.75
N ARG A 153 8.23 15.01 -5.63
CA ARG A 153 6.95 15.66 -5.33
C ARG A 153 6.33 14.94 -4.14
N VAL A 154 5.83 15.71 -3.17
CA VAL A 154 5.05 15.20 -2.05
C VAL A 154 3.64 15.77 -2.09
N VAL A 155 2.67 14.94 -1.70
CA VAL A 155 1.26 15.27 -1.67
C VAL A 155 0.67 14.97 -0.30
N ALA A 156 -0.53 15.46 -0.02
CA ALA A 156 -1.27 15.14 1.19
C ALA A 156 -1.48 13.63 1.33
N SER A 157 -1.33 13.11 2.55
CA SER A 157 -1.58 11.70 2.86
C SER A 157 -2.39 11.60 4.16
N PRO A 158 -3.70 11.91 4.10
CA PRO A 158 -4.57 11.89 5.25
C PRO A 158 -4.79 10.47 5.77
N GLN A 159 -5.21 10.36 7.03
CA GLN A 159 -5.55 9.08 7.64
C GLN A 159 -6.80 8.48 7.00
N PRO A 160 -6.79 7.18 6.63
CA PRO A 160 -7.99 6.51 6.17
C PRO A 160 -8.97 6.28 7.33
N LEU A 161 -10.23 6.67 7.14
CA LEU A 161 -11.28 6.54 8.17
C LEU A 161 -12.18 5.35 7.91
N ARG A 162 -12.61 5.14 6.67
CA ARG A 162 -13.57 4.11 6.31
C ARG A 162 -13.41 3.66 4.85
N VAL A 163 -13.43 2.35 4.63
CA VAL A 163 -13.50 1.76 3.29
C VAL A 163 -14.95 1.80 2.80
N ILE A 164 -15.19 2.51 1.71
CA ILE A 164 -16.51 2.59 1.08
C ILE A 164 -16.70 1.37 0.16
N GLY A 165 -17.86 0.72 0.25
CA GLY A 165 -18.11 -0.48 -0.58
C GLY A 165 -17.48 -1.75 0.00
N LEU A 166 -17.34 -1.85 1.31
CA LEU A 166 -16.82 -3.05 1.99
C LEU A 166 -17.70 -4.29 1.76
N GLU A 167 -19.03 -4.12 1.66
CA GLU A 167 -19.95 -5.24 1.46
C GLU A 167 -19.72 -6.02 0.16
N PRO A 168 -19.52 -5.40 -1.02
CA PRO A 168 -19.14 -6.14 -2.22
C PRO A 168 -17.87 -6.99 -2.05
N ILE A 169 -16.86 -6.49 -1.31
CA ILE A 169 -15.65 -7.26 -0.99
C ILE A 169 -16.02 -8.50 -0.17
N ARG A 170 -16.85 -8.35 0.87
CA ARG A 170 -17.32 -9.46 1.71
C ARG A 170 -18.12 -10.50 0.93
N TRP A 171 -19.01 -10.07 0.05
CA TRP A 171 -19.80 -10.97 -0.80
C TRP A 171 -18.93 -11.79 -1.73
N LEU A 172 -18.00 -11.17 -2.41
CA LEU A 172 -17.07 -11.84 -3.31
C LEU A 172 -16.20 -12.85 -2.56
N MET A 173 -15.65 -12.46 -1.42
CA MET A 173 -14.89 -13.37 -0.55
C MET A 173 -15.73 -14.56 -0.07
N ALA A 174 -16.98 -14.33 0.32
CA ALA A 174 -17.89 -15.39 0.77
C ALA A 174 -18.17 -16.41 -0.35
N HIS A 175 -18.08 -15.99 -1.61
CA HIS A 175 -18.20 -16.86 -2.79
C HIS A 175 -16.84 -17.40 -3.30
N GLY A 176 -15.78 -17.25 -2.52
CA GLY A 176 -14.46 -17.83 -2.82
C GLY A 176 -13.62 -17.00 -3.78
N ALA A 177 -14.00 -15.77 -4.10
CA ALA A 177 -13.19 -14.90 -4.94
C ALA A 177 -11.97 -14.37 -4.20
N LEU A 178 -10.84 -14.28 -4.91
CA LEU A 178 -9.70 -13.45 -4.56
C LEU A 178 -10.03 -12.01 -4.99
N VAL A 179 -9.99 -11.07 -4.05
CA VAL A 179 -10.35 -9.69 -4.31
C VAL A 179 -9.11 -8.79 -4.26
N ILE A 180 -8.91 -7.97 -5.29
CA ILE A 180 -7.92 -6.90 -5.32
C ILE A 180 -8.68 -5.60 -5.04
N ALA A 181 -8.35 -4.90 -3.94
CA ALA A 181 -9.10 -3.75 -3.48
C ALA A 181 -8.20 -2.70 -2.81
N ALA A 182 -8.66 -1.48 -2.72
CA ALA A 182 -7.96 -0.36 -2.07
C ALA A 182 -6.52 -0.16 -2.58
N GLY A 183 -6.30 -0.35 -3.87
CA GLY A 183 -5.01 -0.09 -4.51
C GLY A 183 -4.55 1.34 -4.30
N GLY A 184 -3.24 1.54 -4.02
CA GLY A 184 -2.69 2.85 -3.72
C GLY A 184 -3.14 3.46 -2.38
N GLY A 185 -3.90 2.71 -1.58
CA GLY A 185 -4.56 3.19 -0.36
C GLY A 185 -6.04 3.53 -0.58
N GLY A 186 -6.57 3.24 -1.77
CA GLY A 186 -7.92 3.58 -2.18
C GLY A 186 -8.05 4.99 -2.80
N ILE A 187 -9.18 5.22 -3.45
CA ILE A 187 -9.54 6.52 -4.03
C ILE A 187 -9.99 7.43 -2.89
N PRO A 188 -9.24 8.52 -2.59
CA PRO A 188 -9.56 9.38 -1.46
C PRO A 188 -10.83 10.19 -1.72
N VAL A 189 -11.78 10.09 -0.79
CA VAL A 189 -13.02 10.87 -0.82
C VAL A 189 -13.29 11.48 0.54
N ALA A 190 -13.96 12.64 0.56
CA ALA A 190 -14.40 13.28 1.79
C ALA A 190 -15.90 13.56 1.73
N ALA A 191 -16.55 13.56 2.92
CA ALA A 191 -17.93 13.96 3.03
C ALA A 191 -18.06 15.50 2.95
N SER A 192 -19.06 15.98 2.22
CA SER A 192 -19.40 17.40 2.24
C SER A 192 -20.01 17.79 3.59
N PRO A 193 -19.68 18.98 4.14
CA PRO A 193 -20.22 19.42 5.42
C PRO A 193 -21.77 19.37 5.45
N GLY A 194 -22.31 18.70 6.47
CA GLY A 194 -23.77 18.57 6.64
C GLY A 194 -24.48 17.67 5.62
N SER A 195 -23.74 16.90 4.82
CA SER A 195 -24.27 16.04 3.76
C SER A 195 -23.64 14.64 3.83
N ARG A 196 -24.34 13.66 3.20
CA ARG A 196 -23.76 12.33 2.92
C ARG A 196 -23.07 12.26 1.55
N ALA A 197 -23.10 13.34 0.76
CA ALA A 197 -22.45 13.38 -0.53
C ALA A 197 -20.92 13.34 -0.35
N LEU A 198 -20.30 12.45 -1.12
CA LEU A 198 -18.84 12.29 -1.15
C LEU A 198 -18.29 12.95 -2.41
N HIS A 199 -17.14 13.59 -2.27
CA HIS A 199 -16.37 14.15 -3.38
C HIS A 199 -14.92 13.68 -3.28
N GLY A 200 -14.21 13.59 -4.42
CA GLY A 200 -12.80 13.29 -4.46
C GLY A 200 -11.94 14.41 -3.87
N VAL A 201 -10.78 14.07 -3.35
CA VAL A 201 -9.85 15.03 -2.75
C VAL A 201 -8.42 14.84 -3.29
N GLU A 202 -7.66 15.93 -3.36
CA GLU A 202 -6.26 15.96 -3.83
C GLU A 202 -5.32 15.33 -2.78
N ALA A 203 -5.29 14.00 -2.72
CA ALA A 203 -4.49 13.26 -1.76
C ALA A 203 -4.08 11.88 -2.31
N VAL A 204 -3.11 11.25 -1.66
CA VAL A 204 -2.75 9.84 -1.84
C VAL A 204 -2.64 9.20 -0.47
N ILE A 205 -3.59 8.32 -0.14
CA ILE A 205 -3.64 7.64 1.16
C ILE A 205 -2.44 6.68 1.28
N ASP A 206 -1.93 6.49 2.50
CA ASP A 206 -0.93 5.45 2.73
C ASP A 206 -1.56 4.05 2.64
N LYS A 207 -1.02 3.22 1.73
CA LYS A 207 -1.57 1.88 1.48
C LYS A 207 -1.48 0.94 2.67
N ASP A 208 -0.41 1.09 3.50
CA ASP A 208 -0.20 0.19 4.64
C ASP A 208 -1.22 0.51 5.74
N LEU A 209 -1.49 1.79 5.98
CA LEU A 209 -2.55 2.23 6.89
C LEU A 209 -3.93 1.80 6.39
N CYS A 210 -4.20 1.94 5.09
CA CYS A 210 -5.45 1.49 4.49
C CYS A 210 -5.59 -0.04 4.53
N ALA A 211 -4.51 -0.79 4.31
CA ALA A 211 -4.50 -2.25 4.44
C ALA A 211 -4.83 -2.70 5.86
N GLY A 212 -4.29 -2.03 6.88
CA GLY A 212 -4.64 -2.27 8.28
C GLY A 212 -6.12 -2.03 8.57
N LEU A 213 -6.67 -0.90 8.08
CA LEU A 213 -8.09 -0.58 8.19
C LEU A 213 -8.97 -1.63 7.48
N LEU A 214 -8.60 -2.04 6.26
CA LEU A 214 -9.31 -3.06 5.48
C LEU A 214 -9.25 -4.41 6.20
N ALA A 215 -8.08 -4.81 6.71
CA ALA A 215 -7.90 -6.06 7.45
C ALA A 215 -8.77 -6.12 8.72
N HIS A 216 -8.81 -5.02 9.49
CA HIS A 216 -9.70 -4.89 10.64
C HIS A 216 -11.17 -5.00 10.22
N ALA A 217 -11.60 -4.22 9.22
CA ALA A 217 -12.99 -4.20 8.75
C ALA A 217 -13.47 -5.55 8.19
N LEU A 218 -12.56 -6.35 7.63
CA LEU A 218 -12.83 -7.69 7.13
C LEU A 218 -12.69 -8.78 8.19
N ALA A 219 -12.34 -8.46 9.42
CA ALA A 219 -12.00 -9.42 10.48
C ALA A 219 -10.96 -10.46 10.00
N ALA A 220 -9.85 -9.96 9.41
CA ALA A 220 -8.78 -10.82 8.92
C ALA A 220 -8.06 -11.52 10.08
N ASP A 221 -7.61 -12.75 9.83
CA ASP A 221 -6.81 -13.53 10.79
C ASP A 221 -5.33 -13.09 10.79
N CYS A 222 -4.87 -12.51 9.66
CA CYS A 222 -3.51 -12.02 9.50
C CYS A 222 -3.44 -10.85 8.53
N LEU A 223 -2.61 -9.85 8.87
CA LEU A 223 -2.20 -8.77 7.96
C LEU A 223 -0.76 -9.00 7.54
N ILE A 224 -0.51 -9.13 6.23
CA ILE A 224 0.84 -9.21 5.67
C ILE A 224 1.17 -7.90 4.97
N ILE A 225 2.29 -7.30 5.34
CA ILE A 225 2.87 -6.12 4.67
C ILE A 225 4.15 -6.58 3.97
N ALA A 226 4.02 -6.91 2.68
CA ALA A 226 5.12 -7.40 1.87
C ALA A 226 5.90 -6.24 1.25
N THR A 227 7.21 -6.22 1.43
CA THR A 227 8.12 -5.14 1.06
C THR A 227 9.43 -5.68 0.47
N ASP A 228 10.42 -4.83 0.25
CA ASP A 228 11.72 -5.17 -0.35
C ASP A 228 12.80 -5.60 0.66
N VAL A 229 12.46 -5.65 1.94
CA VAL A 229 13.39 -6.10 2.99
C VAL A 229 12.85 -7.33 3.70
N ALA A 230 13.76 -8.18 4.17
CA ALA A 230 13.39 -9.46 4.79
C ALA A 230 12.65 -9.31 6.13
N ALA A 231 12.89 -8.21 6.86
CA ALA A 231 12.31 -7.97 8.18
C ALA A 231 12.29 -6.46 8.49
N VAL A 232 11.75 -6.08 9.63
CA VAL A 232 11.99 -4.79 10.27
C VAL A 232 13.36 -4.86 10.95
N TYR A 233 14.16 -3.83 10.80
CA TYR A 233 15.51 -3.75 11.37
C TYR A 233 15.60 -2.58 12.33
N THR A 234 16.31 -2.80 13.43
CA THR A 234 16.90 -1.70 14.22
C THR A 234 18.21 -1.28 13.59
N ASP A 235 18.64 -0.04 13.83
CA ASP A 235 19.94 0.49 13.41
C ASP A 235 20.25 0.29 11.92
N TRP A 236 19.23 0.51 11.05
CA TRP A 236 19.32 0.27 9.61
C TRP A 236 20.54 0.98 8.98
N GLY A 237 21.36 0.20 8.30
CA GLY A 237 22.58 0.70 7.63
C GLY A 237 23.79 0.90 8.55
N LEU A 238 23.69 0.58 9.83
CA LEU A 238 24.79 0.60 10.81
C LEU A 238 25.36 -0.80 11.04
N PRO A 239 26.62 -0.91 11.54
CA PRO A 239 27.18 -2.22 11.91
C PRO A 239 26.38 -2.98 12.98
N SER A 240 25.61 -2.26 13.81
CA SER A 240 24.72 -2.80 14.84
C SER A 240 23.34 -3.21 14.33
N GLN A 241 23.11 -3.16 13.00
CA GLN A 241 21.84 -3.52 12.39
C GLN A 241 21.40 -4.94 12.80
N GLN A 242 20.17 -5.05 13.33
CA GLN A 242 19.57 -6.32 13.71
C GLN A 242 18.17 -6.47 13.13
N ALA A 243 17.87 -7.66 12.61
CA ALA A 243 16.52 -8.03 12.19
C ALA A 243 15.66 -8.34 13.41
N LEU A 244 14.46 -7.79 13.45
CA LEU A 244 13.45 -8.13 14.45
C LEU A 244 12.68 -9.36 13.98
N GLY A 245 12.62 -10.39 14.80
CA GLY A 245 11.86 -11.62 14.55
C GLY A 245 10.43 -11.52 15.10
N LYS A 246 10.19 -12.18 16.25
CA LYS A 246 8.92 -12.11 16.97
C LYS A 246 8.94 -10.94 17.96
N VAL A 247 7.99 -10.03 17.83
CA VAL A 247 7.91 -8.80 18.63
C VAL A 247 6.45 -8.45 18.95
N SER A 248 6.27 -7.57 19.94
CA SER A 248 4.99 -6.96 20.26
C SER A 248 4.93 -5.49 19.82
N PRO A 249 3.73 -4.86 19.75
CA PRO A 249 3.60 -3.42 19.55
C PRO A 249 4.39 -2.59 20.57
N LYS A 250 4.46 -3.03 21.84
CA LYS A 250 5.27 -2.38 22.89
C LYS A 250 6.76 -2.45 22.60
N ASP A 251 7.25 -3.56 22.04
CA ASP A 251 8.65 -3.68 21.66
C ASP A 251 8.97 -2.75 20.49
N LEU A 252 8.13 -2.71 19.47
CA LEU A 252 8.30 -1.82 18.32
C LEU A 252 8.24 -0.34 18.71
N ALA A 253 7.45 0.03 19.72
CA ALA A 253 7.35 1.41 20.22
C ALA A 253 8.64 1.92 20.89
N LYS A 254 9.59 1.03 21.24
CA LYS A 254 10.91 1.41 21.78
C LYS A 254 11.86 1.94 20.72
N HIS A 255 11.51 1.80 19.43
CA HIS A 255 12.34 2.15 18.29
C HIS A 255 11.70 3.24 17.43
N THR A 256 12.54 4.01 16.73
CA THR A 256 12.09 5.01 15.77
C THR A 256 12.35 4.48 14.36
N PHE A 257 11.31 4.55 13.50
CA PHE A 257 11.38 4.10 12.12
C PHE A 257 11.16 5.26 11.15
N PRO A 258 11.84 5.28 9.98
CA PRO A 258 11.70 6.37 9.01
C PRO A 258 10.25 6.56 8.56
N ALA A 259 9.73 7.78 8.70
CA ALA A 259 8.33 8.12 8.41
C ALA A 259 7.92 7.90 6.95
N GLY A 260 8.85 7.98 5.99
CA GLY A 260 8.57 7.79 4.56
C GLY A 260 8.66 6.34 4.07
N SER A 261 9.01 5.37 4.94
CA SER A 261 9.24 3.97 4.51
C SER A 261 8.74 2.94 5.51
N MET A 262 9.51 2.62 6.55
CA MET A 262 9.17 1.58 7.52
C MET A 262 8.13 2.03 8.57
N GLY A 263 8.14 3.31 8.93
CA GLY A 263 7.24 3.87 9.96
C GLY A 263 5.74 3.56 9.71
N PRO A 264 5.17 3.87 8.54
CA PRO A 264 3.77 3.55 8.23
C PRO A 264 3.45 2.06 8.30
N LYS A 265 4.39 1.18 7.90
CA LYS A 265 4.22 -0.29 7.95
C LYS A 265 4.12 -0.78 9.39
N VAL A 266 5.04 -0.32 10.23
CA VAL A 266 5.05 -0.65 11.66
C VAL A 266 3.80 -0.11 12.34
N ALA A 267 3.41 1.14 12.05
CA ALA A 267 2.20 1.75 12.59
C ALA A 267 0.93 0.96 12.21
N ALA A 268 0.80 0.57 10.94
CA ALA A 268 -0.34 -0.22 10.46
C ALA A 268 -0.38 -1.62 11.11
N ALA A 269 0.77 -2.29 11.21
CA ALA A 269 0.87 -3.61 11.86
C ALA A 269 0.52 -3.53 13.34
N CYS A 270 1.10 -2.58 14.08
CA CYS A 270 0.82 -2.38 15.50
C CYS A 270 -0.65 -2.04 15.76
N ARG A 271 -1.23 -1.13 14.95
CA ARG A 271 -2.64 -0.77 15.06
C ARG A 271 -3.54 -1.98 14.85
N PHE A 272 -3.32 -2.75 13.78
CA PHE A 272 -4.09 -3.96 13.49
C PHE A 272 -4.01 -4.96 14.64
N VAL A 273 -2.80 -5.23 15.15
CA VAL A 273 -2.59 -6.16 16.26
C VAL A 273 -3.30 -5.69 17.53
N ASN A 274 -3.19 -4.42 17.89
CA ASN A 274 -3.81 -3.84 19.09
C ASN A 274 -5.35 -3.86 19.01
N GLU A 275 -5.91 -3.55 17.83
CA GLU A 275 -7.37 -3.46 17.65
C GLU A 275 -8.04 -4.83 17.50
N THR A 276 -7.33 -5.84 17.01
CA THR A 276 -7.93 -7.15 16.66
C THR A 276 -7.46 -8.31 17.52
N GLY A 277 -6.35 -8.20 18.20
CA GLY A 277 -5.67 -9.32 18.86
C GLY A 277 -5.12 -10.36 17.87
N LYS A 278 -5.12 -10.07 16.56
CA LYS A 278 -4.59 -10.95 15.51
C LYS A 278 -3.17 -10.54 15.15
N ARG A 279 -2.40 -11.44 14.51
CA ARG A 279 -1.02 -11.17 14.15
C ARG A 279 -0.89 -10.36 12.87
N ALA A 280 0.20 -9.59 12.76
CA ALA A 280 0.63 -8.98 11.52
C ALA A 280 2.08 -9.42 11.21
N VAL A 281 2.46 -9.38 9.93
CA VAL A 281 3.81 -9.74 9.49
C VAL A 281 4.33 -8.71 8.51
N ILE A 282 5.59 -8.28 8.68
CA ILE A 282 6.30 -7.37 7.76
C ILE A 282 7.52 -8.11 7.23
N GLY A 283 7.62 -8.29 5.91
CA GLY A 283 8.73 -9.05 5.34
C GLY A 283 8.83 -8.98 3.83
N SER A 284 9.68 -9.85 3.27
CA SER A 284 10.01 -9.85 1.85
C SER A 284 8.86 -10.30 0.96
N LEU A 285 8.71 -9.64 -0.20
CA LEU A 285 7.83 -10.05 -1.28
C LEU A 285 8.14 -11.48 -1.80
N ASP A 286 9.36 -11.94 -1.62
CA ASP A 286 9.78 -13.27 -2.06
C ASP A 286 9.40 -14.38 -1.06
N ASP A 287 9.00 -14.01 0.17
CA ASP A 287 8.76 -14.91 1.29
C ASP A 287 7.31 -14.91 1.80
N ILE A 288 6.33 -14.46 0.98
CA ILE A 288 4.92 -14.28 1.40
C ILE A 288 4.33 -15.58 1.97
N GLU A 289 4.60 -16.73 1.36
CA GLU A 289 4.12 -18.01 1.88
C GLU A 289 4.79 -18.36 3.21
N ALA A 290 6.10 -18.14 3.35
CA ALA A 290 6.84 -18.37 4.59
C ALA A 290 6.43 -17.44 5.74
N MET A 291 5.97 -16.20 5.43
CA MET A 291 5.44 -15.27 6.42
C MET A 291 4.15 -15.78 7.10
N LEU A 292 3.44 -16.71 6.48
CA LEU A 292 2.25 -17.33 7.06
C LEU A 292 2.57 -18.44 8.05
N THR A 293 3.79 -18.97 8.04
CA THR A 293 4.24 -19.95 9.03
C THR A 293 4.36 -19.28 10.39
N GLU A 294 3.80 -19.90 11.43
CA GLU A 294 3.85 -19.41 12.80
C GLU A 294 5.09 -19.92 13.54
N GLY A 295 5.56 -19.12 14.49
CA GLY A 295 6.69 -19.49 15.34
C GLY A 295 8.05 -19.28 14.69
N ASP A 296 9.04 -20.02 15.16
CA ASP A 296 10.48 -19.82 14.85
C ASP A 296 10.84 -20.14 13.37
N GLY A 297 9.94 -20.78 12.64
CA GLY A 297 10.11 -21.07 11.20
C GLY A 297 9.51 -20.01 10.27
N GLY A 298 8.86 -18.98 10.79
CA GLY A 298 8.20 -17.95 10.00
C GLY A 298 9.18 -16.88 9.49
N ALA A 299 9.01 -16.45 8.23
CA ALA A 299 9.77 -15.33 7.68
C ALA A 299 9.21 -13.98 8.15
N GLY A 300 10.03 -12.94 8.03
CA GLY A 300 9.65 -11.56 8.36
C GLY A 300 9.67 -11.25 9.86
N THR A 301 9.28 -10.01 10.16
CA THR A 301 8.99 -9.59 11.53
C THR A 301 7.55 -9.95 11.86
N GLN A 302 7.37 -10.87 12.78
CA GLN A 302 6.08 -11.36 13.26
C GLN A 302 5.62 -10.48 14.43
N VAL A 303 4.55 -9.72 14.26
CA VAL A 303 3.99 -8.85 15.30
C VAL A 303 2.79 -9.55 15.94
N TYR A 304 2.88 -9.83 17.22
CA TYR A 304 1.84 -10.48 18.03
C TYR A 304 1.30 -9.53 19.10
N PRO A 305 0.07 -9.76 19.59
CA PRO A 305 -0.42 -9.04 20.76
C PRO A 305 0.56 -9.11 21.93
N ASP A 306 0.57 -8.06 22.74
CA ASP A 306 1.32 -8.10 23.99
C ASP A 306 0.80 -9.27 24.83
N THR A 307 1.69 -10.13 25.30
CA THR A 307 1.33 -11.13 26.32
C THR A 307 1.01 -10.39 27.61
N ASN A 308 -0.24 -10.51 28.08
CA ASN A 308 -0.56 -10.06 29.43
C ASN A 308 0.29 -10.90 30.40
N GLU A 309 1.28 -10.25 31.03
CA GLU A 309 1.90 -10.78 32.26
C GLU A 309 0.90 -10.71 33.42
#